data_d62029e5e5177cc2020115073a0df7a6
#
_entry.id   d62029e5e5177cc2020115073a0df7a6
#
_cell.length_a   1.000
_cell.length_b   1.000
_cell.length_c   1.000
_cell.angle_alpha   90.00
_cell.angle_beta   90.00
_cell.angle_gamma   90.00
#
_symmetry.space_group_name_H-M   'P 1'
#
loop_
_entity.id
_entity.type
_entity.pdbx_description
1 polymer ?
#
loop_
_entity_poly.entity_id
_entity_poly.type
_entity_poly.pdbx_seq_one_letter_code
_entity_poly.pdbx_strand_id
1 'polypeptide(L)' 'MRDTKTFIEYLIDQREWYKSQIELCRQALSELDHYSLDYKSYKWQLCEYEARLDCINDLLGSVQEKD' A
#
# COMPACT_ATOMS: atom_id res chain seq x y z
N MET A 1 1.00 25.87 -15.54
CA MET A 1 0.39 25.04 -15.91
C MET A 1 0.07 24.13 -15.04
N ARG A 2 -0.54 23.39 -15.10
CA ARG A 2 -0.94 22.64 -14.29
C ARG A 2 -0.29 21.44 -14.24
N ASP A 3 -0.28 20.85 -13.20
CA ASP A 3 0.26 19.61 -13.05
C ASP A 3 -0.24 18.71 -14.04
N THR A 4 0.57 17.93 -14.58
CA THR A 4 0.16 17.07 -15.65
C THR A 4 0.00 15.65 -15.24
N LYS A 5 0.20 15.35 -13.96
CA LYS A 5 0.05 13.98 -13.53
C LYS A 5 -1.41 13.58 -13.58
N THR A 6 -1.72 12.51 -14.25
CA THR A 6 -3.08 12.06 -14.36
C THR A 6 -3.49 11.31 -13.11
N PHE A 7 -4.78 11.07 -12.98
CA PHE A 7 -5.30 10.30 -11.88
C PHE A 7 -4.70 8.89 -11.87
N ILE A 8 -4.53 8.31 -13.05
CA ILE A 8 -3.94 6.97 -13.15
C ILE A 8 -2.51 6.98 -12.64
N GLU A 9 -1.75 7.98 -13.03
CA GLU A 9 -0.36 8.09 -12.57
C GLU A 9 -0.29 8.26 -11.07
N TYR A 10 -1.21 9.04 -10.52
CA TYR A 10 -1.28 9.21 -9.08
C TYR A 10 -1.54 7.87 -8.39
N LEU A 11 -2.48 7.08 -8.92
CA LEU A 11 -2.78 5.78 -8.33
C LEU A 11 -1.59 4.84 -8.42
N ILE A 12 -0.86 4.88 -9.52
CA ILE A 12 0.32 4.03 -9.68
C ILE A 12 1.38 4.41 -8.66
N ASP A 13 1.59 5.70 -8.45
CA ASP A 13 2.54 6.17 -7.46
C ASP A 13 2.13 5.69 -6.05
N GLN A 14 0.85 5.81 -5.73
CA GLN A 14 0.36 5.37 -4.45
C GLN A 14 0.55 3.87 -4.28
N ARG A 15 0.28 3.11 -5.34
CA ARG A 15 0.44 1.66 -5.28
C ARG A 15 1.89 1.30 -4.95
N GLU A 16 2.84 1.94 -5.62
CA GLU A 16 4.25 1.63 -5.38
C GLU A 16 4.66 2.01 -3.96
N TRP A 17 4.15 3.12 -3.47
CA TRP A 17 4.45 3.55 -2.12
C TRP A 17 3.93 2.53 -1.10
N TYR A 18 2.69 2.09 -1.26
CA TYR A 18 2.12 1.11 -0.33
C TYR A 18 2.84 -0.22 -0.41
N LYS A 19 3.25 -0.63 -1.60
CA LYS A 19 4.00 -1.87 -1.74
C LYS A 19 5.31 -1.79 -0.96
N SER A 20 5.99 -0.66 -1.03
CA SER A 20 7.23 -0.45 -0.28
C SER A 20 6.98 -0.53 1.22
N GLN A 21 5.92 0.12 1.68
CA GLN A 21 5.60 0.13 3.10
C GLN A 21 5.25 -1.26 3.59
N ILE A 22 4.52 -2.01 2.78
CA ILE A 22 4.15 -3.37 3.13
C ILE A 22 5.39 -4.23 3.28
N GLU A 23 6.34 -4.07 2.36
CA GLU A 23 7.58 -4.82 2.43
C GLU A 23 8.35 -4.52 3.70
N LEU A 24 8.43 -3.24 4.05
CA LEU A 24 9.12 -2.81 5.27
C LEU A 24 8.44 -3.39 6.51
N CYS A 25 7.12 -3.38 6.52
CA CYS A 25 6.38 -3.93 7.64
C CYS A 25 6.63 -5.43 7.78
N ARG A 26 6.66 -6.14 6.67
CA ARG A 26 6.90 -7.57 6.70
C ARG A 26 8.30 -7.88 7.22
N GLN A 27 9.27 -7.09 6.79
CA GLN A 27 10.63 -7.26 7.27
C GLN A 27 10.71 -7.05 8.77
N ALA A 28 10.08 -5.98 9.25
CA ALA A 28 10.08 -5.68 10.66
C ALA A 28 9.42 -6.81 11.45
N LEU A 29 8.30 -7.32 10.92
CA LEU A 29 7.58 -8.39 11.61
C LEU A 29 8.41 -9.66 11.71
N SER A 30 9.22 -9.93 10.71
CA SER A 30 10.03 -11.15 10.73
C SER A 30 11.12 -11.09 11.78
N GLU A 31 11.44 -9.90 12.27
CA GLU A 31 12.48 -9.74 13.27
C GLU A 31 11.98 -9.46 14.67
N LEU A 32 10.70 -9.21 14.81
CA LEU A 32 10.13 -8.86 16.10
C LEU A 32 9.54 -10.06 16.79
N ASP A 33 9.50 -9.97 18.12
CA ASP A 33 8.87 -10.98 18.93
C ASP A 33 7.36 -10.86 18.77
N HIS A 34 6.69 -11.97 18.56
CA HIS A 34 5.25 -11.99 18.37
C HIS A 34 4.48 -11.38 19.54
N TYR A 35 5.09 -11.37 20.71
CA TYR A 35 4.41 -10.85 21.89
C TYR A 35 4.70 -9.39 22.18
N SER A 36 5.52 -8.77 21.36
CA SER A 36 5.86 -7.37 21.61
C SER A 36 4.75 -6.45 21.15
N LEU A 37 4.69 -5.27 21.73
CA LEU A 37 3.73 -4.26 21.29
C LEU A 37 4.06 -3.78 19.89
N ASP A 38 5.36 -3.74 19.58
CA ASP A 38 5.78 -3.31 18.25
C ASP A 38 5.26 -4.27 17.19
N TYR A 39 5.27 -5.57 17.48
CA TYR A 39 4.77 -6.54 16.54
C TYR A 39 3.29 -6.26 16.22
N LYS A 40 2.50 -6.03 17.26
CA LYS A 40 1.08 -5.76 17.07
C LYS A 40 0.86 -4.48 16.26
N SER A 41 1.67 -3.48 16.54
CA SER A 41 1.56 -2.21 15.83
C SER A 41 1.86 -2.38 14.34
N TYR A 42 2.95 -3.07 14.02
CA TYR A 42 3.30 -3.31 12.62
C TYR A 42 2.28 -4.19 11.93
N LYS A 43 1.75 -5.17 12.65
CA LYS A 43 0.74 -6.05 12.09
C LYS A 43 -0.50 -5.26 11.70
N TRP A 44 -0.90 -4.34 12.55
CA TRP A 44 -2.06 -3.50 12.29
C TRP A 44 -1.80 -2.59 11.09
N GLN A 45 -0.61 -1.99 11.02
CA GLN A 45 -0.25 -1.15 9.90
C GLN A 45 -0.24 -1.95 8.60
N LEU A 46 0.27 -3.15 8.65
CA LEU A 46 0.32 -4.00 7.48
C LEU A 46 -1.09 -4.26 6.94
N CYS A 47 -2.02 -4.58 7.83
CA CYS A 47 -3.40 -4.81 7.43
C CYS A 47 -4.00 -3.58 6.76
N GLU A 48 -3.72 -2.41 7.33
CA GLU A 48 -4.23 -1.18 6.76
C GLU A 48 -3.67 -0.91 5.39
N TYR A 49 -2.37 -1.07 5.25
CA TYR A 49 -1.73 -0.82 3.96
C TYR A 49 -2.22 -1.79 2.91
N GLU A 50 -2.40 -3.05 3.29
CA GLU A 50 -2.89 -4.04 2.34
C GLU A 50 -4.30 -3.72 1.88
N ALA A 51 -5.14 -3.28 2.79
CA ALA A 51 -6.51 -2.90 2.44
C ALA A 51 -6.51 -1.72 1.47
N ARG A 52 -5.66 -0.74 1.73
CA ARG A 52 -5.58 0.42 0.86
C ARG A 52 -5.02 0.06 -0.49
N LEU A 53 -4.05 -0.83 -0.52
CA LEU A 53 -3.49 -1.28 -1.78
C LEU A 53 -4.53 -2.00 -2.62
N ASP A 54 -5.35 -2.82 -1.97
CA ASP A 54 -6.43 -3.50 -2.68
C ASP A 54 -7.38 -2.50 -3.33
N CYS A 55 -7.72 -1.45 -2.58
CA CYS A 55 -8.58 -0.40 -3.12
C CYS A 55 -7.95 0.24 -4.35
N ILE A 56 -6.67 0.53 -4.26
CA ILE A 56 -5.98 1.18 -5.37
C ILE A 56 -5.95 0.26 -6.58
N ASN A 57 -5.69 -1.02 -6.37
CA ASN A 57 -5.67 -1.97 -7.46
C ASN A 57 -7.04 -2.10 -8.12
N ASP A 58 -8.09 -2.08 -7.31
CA ASP A 58 -9.45 -2.12 -7.84
C ASP A 58 -9.73 -0.90 -8.70
N LEU A 59 -9.33 0.26 -8.23
CA LEU A 59 -9.54 1.49 -8.98
C LEU A 59 -8.76 1.47 -10.28
N LEU A 60 -7.53 1.01 -10.22
CA LEU A 60 -6.71 0.94 -11.42
C LEU A 60 -7.31 -0.03 -12.43
N GLY A 61 -7.77 -1.17 -11.97
CA GLY A 61 -8.38 -2.14 -12.86
C GLY A 61 -9.63 -1.57 -13.51
N SER A 62 -10.44 -0.89 -12.72
CA SER A 62 -11.67 -0.31 -13.22
C SER A 62 -11.39 0.74 -14.29
N VAL A 63 -10.41 1.61 -14.03
CA VAL A 63 -10.08 2.66 -14.97
C VAL A 63 -9.49 2.10 -16.25
N GLN A 64 -8.61 1.14 -16.11
CA GLN A 64 -7.95 0.57 -17.27
C GLN A 64 -8.88 -0.26 -18.14
N GLU A 65 -9.86 -0.87 -17.54
CA GLU A 65 -10.79 -1.65 -18.29
C GLU A 65 -11.79 -0.82 -19.06
N LYS A 66 -11.83 0.45 -18.77
CA LYS A 66 -12.76 1.26 -19.42
C LYS A 66 -12.47 1.48 -20.85
N ASP A 67 -11.36 1.22 -21.28
CA ASP A 67 -11.04 1.41 -22.65
C ASP A 67 -11.67 0.40 -23.44
#